data_48a767e03cec10668dc088e7158000ec
#
_entry.id   48a767e03cec10668dc088e7158000ec
#
_cell.length_a   1.000
_cell.length_b   1.000
_cell.length_c   1.000
_cell.angle_alpha   90.00
_cell.angle_beta   90.00
_cell.angle_gamma   90.00
#
_symmetry.space_group_name_H-M   'P 1'
#
loop_
_entity.id
_entity.type
_entity.pdbx_description
1 polymer ?
#
loop_
_entity_poly.entity_id
_entity_poly.type
_entity_poly.pdbx_seq_one_letter_code
_entity_poly.pdbx_strand_id
1 'polypeptide(L)'
;MKKYSLLIIFLTGFRLLALAGSVTGIVKDNSGNLLPFASIVVKGGKLGTTANNEGKYILNLPAGSYVLQCMHVGYKMSEKEVTVTAEPLQINFTLLLQELTLKEIVIGNGMEDPAYEIIRQAIKKRSFYKNQVNAFQCQVYIKGQLRLQDYPATIFGQTVDFADGDTSKNKMIYLSETIATYSFQKPEKEKVEVTSTRVSGQADGFGFGSPRYVTFYDNNIQISKALNPRGFISPIAENALNFYHYKFMGSFTENGRLINHIKVTPKRSYEPLFSGYINIVEDEWRIHSVDLMLTKESQMELADTL
;
A
#
# COMPACT_ATOMS: atom_id res chain seq x y z
N MET A 1 -20.00 -2.40 -60.38
CA MET A 1 -19.05 -1.86 -59.38
C MET A 1 -19.58 -0.76 -58.46
N LYS A 2 -20.90 -0.52 -58.34
CA LYS A 2 -21.47 0.55 -57.48
C LYS A 2 -22.15 0.07 -56.18
N LYS A 3 -22.18 -1.25 -55.92
CA LYS A 3 -22.87 -1.83 -54.72
C LYS A 3 -21.97 -2.07 -53.52
N TYR A 4 -20.66 -1.98 -53.66
CA TYR A 4 -19.71 -2.23 -52.54
C TYR A 4 -19.22 -0.94 -51.84
N SER A 5 -19.38 0.23 -52.50
CA SER A 5 -18.98 1.52 -51.91
C SER A 5 -19.88 1.96 -50.74
N LEU A 6 -21.13 1.53 -50.68
CA LEU A 6 -22.06 1.93 -49.63
C LEU A 6 -21.86 1.12 -48.30
N LEU A 7 -21.30 -0.08 -48.40
CA LEU A 7 -21.05 -0.93 -47.24
C LEU A 7 -19.81 -0.48 -46.44
N ILE A 8 -18.83 0.13 -47.07
CA ILE A 8 -17.60 0.60 -46.44
C ILE A 8 -17.84 1.88 -45.64
N ILE A 9 -18.79 2.73 -46.03
CA ILE A 9 -19.14 3.97 -45.32
C ILE A 9 -19.90 3.69 -44.02
N PHE A 10 -20.59 2.56 -43.92
CA PHE A 10 -21.33 2.20 -42.71
C PHE A 10 -20.47 1.57 -41.62
N LEU A 11 -19.26 1.07 -41.95
CA LEU A 11 -18.33 0.44 -40.98
C LEU A 11 -17.37 1.44 -40.31
N THR A 12 -17.27 2.67 -40.80
CA THR A 12 -16.32 3.67 -40.26
C THR A 12 -16.95 4.70 -39.32
N GLY A 13 -18.27 4.62 -39.10
CA GLY A 13 -19.07 5.66 -38.44
C GLY A 13 -19.28 5.53 -36.92
N PHE A 14 -18.87 4.44 -36.25
CA PHE A 14 -19.20 4.29 -34.83
C PHE A 14 -17.95 4.13 -33.98
N ARG A 15 -17.09 5.14 -33.97
CA ARG A 15 -16.16 5.32 -32.86
C ARG A 15 -16.96 5.98 -31.74
N LEU A 16 -17.46 5.17 -30.81
CA LEU A 16 -17.85 5.63 -29.48
C LEU A 16 -16.62 6.28 -28.85
N LEU A 17 -16.53 7.59 -28.90
CA LEU A 17 -15.61 8.35 -28.05
C LEU A 17 -16.07 8.04 -26.61
N ALA A 18 -15.40 7.12 -25.95
CA ALA A 18 -15.54 6.92 -24.52
C ALA A 18 -15.02 8.20 -23.85
N LEU A 19 -15.91 9.14 -23.59
CA LEU A 19 -15.59 10.33 -22.80
C LEU A 19 -15.28 9.85 -21.38
N ALA A 20 -14.02 9.85 -21.03
CA ALA A 20 -13.57 9.57 -19.68
C ALA A 20 -13.72 10.86 -18.87
N GLY A 21 -14.48 10.79 -17.79
CA GLY A 21 -14.55 11.85 -16.80
C GLY A 21 -13.46 11.69 -15.74
N SER A 22 -13.07 12.81 -15.14
CA SER A 22 -12.10 12.83 -14.05
C SER A 22 -12.83 13.10 -12.73
N VAL A 23 -12.67 12.18 -11.76
CA VAL A 23 -13.11 12.36 -10.38
C VAL A 23 -11.89 12.77 -9.56
N THR A 24 -11.97 13.95 -8.94
CA THR A 24 -10.92 14.50 -8.09
C THR A 24 -11.43 14.69 -6.67
N GLY A 25 -10.55 14.80 -5.69
CA GLY A 25 -10.96 15.11 -4.33
C GLY A 25 -9.85 15.05 -3.31
N ILE A 26 -10.24 15.24 -2.06
CA ILE A 26 -9.35 15.20 -0.89
C ILE A 26 -9.91 14.18 0.09
N VAL A 27 -9.02 13.38 0.68
CA VAL A 27 -9.34 12.47 1.78
C VAL A 27 -8.80 13.04 3.08
N LYS A 28 -9.67 13.14 4.08
CA LYS A 28 -9.34 13.63 5.42
C LYS A 28 -10.06 12.81 6.49
N ASP A 29 -9.62 12.93 7.74
CA ASP A 29 -10.36 12.41 8.88
C ASP A 29 -11.42 13.42 9.37
N ASN A 30 -12.19 13.02 10.39
CA ASN A 30 -13.19 13.86 11.03
C ASN A 30 -12.60 15.02 11.85
N SER A 31 -11.31 15.00 12.15
CA SER A 31 -10.57 16.08 12.79
C SER A 31 -9.98 17.07 11.78
N GLY A 32 -10.11 16.79 10.47
CA GLY A 32 -9.60 17.62 9.40
C GLY A 32 -8.17 17.27 8.96
N ASN A 33 -7.52 16.28 9.57
CA ASN A 33 -6.19 15.85 9.16
C ASN A 33 -6.26 15.18 7.79
N LEU A 34 -5.35 15.52 6.91
CA LEU A 34 -5.24 14.89 5.59
C LEU A 34 -4.80 13.45 5.74
N LEU A 35 -5.38 12.55 4.94
CA LEU A 35 -5.06 11.13 4.93
C LEU A 35 -4.29 10.77 3.64
N PRO A 36 -2.96 10.90 3.66
CA PRO A 36 -2.13 10.48 2.54
C PRO A 36 -2.26 8.96 2.33
N PHE A 37 -2.15 8.54 1.07
CA PHE A 37 -2.16 7.13 0.68
C PHE A 37 -3.50 6.39 0.91
N ALA A 38 -4.57 7.10 1.21
CA ALA A 38 -5.90 6.51 1.20
C ALA A 38 -6.21 5.91 -0.17
N SER A 39 -6.78 4.72 -0.20
CA SER A 39 -7.15 4.01 -1.42
C SER A 39 -8.57 4.35 -1.82
N ILE A 40 -8.78 4.75 -3.07
CA ILE A 40 -10.10 5.04 -3.64
C ILE A 40 -10.33 4.06 -4.79
N VAL A 41 -11.32 3.17 -4.65
CA VAL A 41 -11.61 2.11 -5.63
C VAL A 41 -13.07 2.12 -6.03
N VAL A 42 -13.36 1.64 -7.23
CA VAL A 42 -14.71 1.35 -7.68
C VAL A 42 -15.18 0.05 -7.06
N LYS A 43 -16.29 0.07 -6.31
CA LYS A 43 -16.86 -1.13 -5.66
C LYS A 43 -17.17 -2.21 -6.70
N GLY A 44 -16.61 -3.41 -6.47
CA GLY A 44 -16.77 -4.54 -7.39
C GLY A 44 -16.07 -4.37 -8.74
N GLY A 45 -15.34 -3.27 -8.95
CA GLY A 45 -14.58 -2.99 -10.16
C GLY A 45 -13.07 -3.24 -9.98
N LYS A 46 -12.33 -2.99 -11.06
CA LYS A 46 -10.86 -3.09 -11.08
C LYS A 46 -10.17 -1.72 -11.12
N LEU A 47 -10.93 -0.65 -11.14
CA LEU A 47 -10.42 0.71 -11.26
C LEU A 47 -10.29 1.35 -9.88
N GLY A 48 -9.20 2.05 -9.67
CA GLY A 48 -8.92 2.75 -8.42
C GLY A 48 -7.72 3.68 -8.54
N THR A 49 -7.49 4.43 -7.49
CA THR A 49 -6.35 5.34 -7.32
C THR A 49 -5.99 5.44 -5.85
N THR A 50 -4.90 6.14 -5.57
CA THR A 50 -4.45 6.40 -4.20
C THR A 50 -4.25 7.90 -4.02
N ALA A 51 -4.60 8.40 -2.84
CA ALA A 51 -4.35 9.79 -2.49
C ALA A 51 -2.85 10.07 -2.36
N ASN A 52 -2.41 11.25 -2.77
CA ASN A 52 -1.02 11.71 -2.64
C ASN A 52 -0.69 12.13 -1.19
N ASN A 53 0.50 12.69 -0.97
CA ASN A 53 0.96 13.17 0.35
C ASN A 53 0.07 14.26 0.96
N GLU A 54 -0.70 14.97 0.14
CA GLU A 54 -1.62 16.02 0.56
C GLU A 54 -3.06 15.48 0.67
N GLY A 55 -3.25 14.16 0.66
CA GLY A 55 -4.56 13.54 0.69
C GLY A 55 -5.38 13.76 -0.59
N LYS A 56 -4.83 14.34 -1.66
CA LYS A 56 -5.52 14.61 -2.93
C LYS A 56 -5.45 13.39 -3.84
N TYR A 57 -6.52 13.13 -4.58
CA TYR A 57 -6.57 12.05 -5.56
C TYR A 57 -7.21 12.47 -6.88
N ILE A 58 -6.90 11.72 -7.93
CA ILE A 58 -7.49 11.81 -9.26
C ILE A 58 -7.81 10.39 -9.71
N LEU A 59 -9.04 10.14 -10.13
CA LEU A 59 -9.51 8.86 -10.66
C LEU A 59 -10.23 9.10 -11.98
N ASN A 60 -9.68 8.58 -13.06
CA ASN A 60 -10.29 8.68 -14.39
C ASN A 60 -11.20 7.48 -14.63
N LEU A 61 -12.48 7.75 -14.91
CA LEU A 61 -13.49 6.73 -15.13
C LEU A 61 -14.25 7.03 -16.42
N PRO A 62 -14.69 6.01 -17.18
CA PRO A 62 -15.68 6.20 -18.23
C PRO A 62 -16.97 6.84 -17.69
N ALA A 63 -17.74 7.51 -18.53
CA ALA A 63 -19.05 8.02 -18.13
C ALA A 63 -19.95 6.87 -17.64
N GLY A 64 -20.60 7.07 -16.47
CA GLY A 64 -21.42 6.03 -15.84
C GLY A 64 -21.66 6.29 -14.36
N SER A 65 -22.47 5.43 -13.73
CA SER A 65 -22.74 5.47 -12.29
C SER A 65 -21.90 4.45 -11.56
N TYR A 66 -21.24 4.88 -10.49
CA TYR A 66 -20.30 4.09 -9.71
C TYR A 66 -20.54 4.27 -8.22
N VAL A 67 -20.15 3.27 -7.44
CA VAL A 67 -19.96 3.41 -6.00
C VAL A 67 -18.47 3.45 -5.75
N LEU A 68 -17.97 4.56 -5.25
CA LEU A 68 -16.57 4.69 -4.84
C LEU A 68 -16.42 4.31 -3.38
N GLN A 69 -15.44 3.46 -3.08
CA GLN A 69 -15.04 3.09 -1.73
C GLN A 69 -13.70 3.77 -1.42
N CYS A 70 -13.65 4.46 -0.29
CA CYS A 70 -12.41 5.04 0.23
C CYS A 70 -11.99 4.30 1.50
N MET A 71 -10.75 3.84 1.53
CA MET A 71 -10.16 3.04 2.61
C MET A 71 -8.82 3.63 3.04
N HIS A 72 -8.58 3.60 4.34
CA HIS A 72 -7.28 3.91 4.94
C HIS A 72 -7.09 3.09 6.20
N VAL A 73 -5.86 2.64 6.47
CA VAL A 73 -5.55 1.84 7.66
C VAL A 73 -5.90 2.63 8.93
N GLY A 74 -6.62 2.00 9.86
CA GLY A 74 -7.07 2.64 11.10
C GLY A 74 -8.36 3.45 10.98
N TYR A 75 -9.02 3.47 9.81
CA TYR A 75 -10.26 4.21 9.56
C TYR A 75 -11.37 3.31 9.04
N LYS A 76 -12.61 3.65 9.36
CA LYS A 76 -13.80 3.01 8.79
C LYS A 76 -13.89 3.35 7.30
N MET A 77 -14.13 2.33 6.47
CA MET A 77 -14.36 2.51 5.04
C MET A 77 -15.57 3.44 4.81
N SER A 78 -15.44 4.32 3.81
CA SER A 78 -16.53 5.24 3.38
C SER A 78 -16.89 4.95 1.94
N GLU A 79 -18.20 4.92 1.64
CA GLU A 79 -18.73 4.74 0.29
C GLU A 79 -19.46 5.99 -0.18
N LYS A 80 -19.36 6.30 -1.48
CA LYS A 80 -20.12 7.35 -2.12
C LYS A 80 -20.57 6.93 -3.51
N GLU A 81 -21.85 7.12 -3.80
CA GLU A 81 -22.40 6.98 -5.14
C GLU A 81 -22.05 8.22 -5.97
N VAL A 82 -21.59 8.02 -7.18
CA VAL A 82 -21.16 9.09 -8.09
C VAL A 82 -21.63 8.78 -9.51
N THR A 83 -22.05 9.81 -10.23
CA THR A 83 -22.33 9.74 -11.66
C THR A 83 -21.25 10.53 -12.38
N VAL A 84 -20.42 9.84 -13.13
CA VAL A 84 -19.32 10.41 -13.91
C VAL A 84 -19.83 10.79 -15.29
N THR A 85 -19.59 12.01 -15.68
CA THR A 85 -19.87 12.56 -17.02
C THR A 85 -18.55 12.98 -17.69
N ALA A 86 -18.61 13.67 -18.81
CA ALA A 86 -17.44 14.27 -19.43
C ALA A 86 -16.82 15.43 -18.62
N GLU A 87 -17.59 16.01 -17.69
CA GLU A 87 -17.14 17.11 -16.85
C GLU A 87 -16.39 16.61 -15.62
N PRO A 88 -15.35 17.33 -15.14
CA PRO A 88 -14.67 16.99 -13.91
C PRO A 88 -15.61 17.00 -12.70
N LEU A 89 -15.56 15.96 -11.89
CA LEU A 89 -16.36 15.81 -10.68
C LEU A 89 -15.46 15.86 -9.44
N GLN A 90 -15.84 16.69 -8.45
CA GLN A 90 -15.11 16.76 -7.20
C GLN A 90 -15.84 15.99 -6.08
N ILE A 91 -15.20 14.97 -5.54
CA ILE A 91 -15.72 14.13 -4.45
C ILE A 91 -14.68 14.05 -3.33
N ASN A 92 -14.98 14.66 -2.19
CA ASN A 92 -14.12 14.57 -1.01
C ASN A 92 -14.58 13.44 -0.09
N PHE A 93 -13.65 12.74 0.56
CA PHE A 93 -13.95 11.74 1.57
C PHE A 93 -13.53 12.23 2.96
N THR A 94 -14.40 12.00 3.93
CA THR A 94 -14.08 12.15 5.35
C THR A 94 -14.22 10.79 6.00
N LEU A 95 -13.11 10.25 6.51
CA LEU A 95 -13.08 8.95 7.15
C LEU A 95 -13.17 9.10 8.66
N LEU A 96 -13.92 8.22 9.29
CA LEU A 96 -14.00 8.13 10.75
C LEU A 96 -12.91 7.18 11.25
N LEU A 97 -12.26 7.54 12.34
CA LEU A 97 -11.36 6.62 13.02
C LEU A 97 -12.10 5.32 13.34
N GLN A 98 -11.42 4.21 13.14
CA GLN A 98 -11.90 2.92 13.57
C GLN A 98 -11.88 2.89 15.10
N GLU A 99 -13.05 2.85 15.73
CA GLU A 99 -13.11 2.68 17.18
C GLU A 99 -12.59 1.30 17.53
N LEU A 100 -11.51 1.27 18.29
CA LEU A 100 -11.02 0.05 18.90
C LEU A 100 -11.88 -0.22 20.12
N THR A 101 -12.63 -1.31 20.10
CA THR A 101 -13.29 -1.79 21.31
C THR A 101 -12.19 -2.39 22.19
N LEU A 102 -11.74 -1.61 23.17
CA LEU A 102 -10.89 -2.15 24.23
C LEU A 102 -11.72 -3.17 25.00
N LYS A 103 -11.58 -4.45 24.69
CA LYS A 103 -11.90 -5.44 25.70
C LYS A 103 -10.89 -5.16 26.81
N GLU A 104 -11.38 -4.69 27.95
CA GLU A 104 -10.58 -4.56 29.15
C GLU A 104 -10.13 -5.98 29.55
N ILE A 105 -8.96 -6.36 29.05
CA ILE A 105 -8.32 -7.57 29.47
C ILE A 105 -7.56 -7.15 30.73
N VAL A 106 -8.14 -7.45 31.88
CA VAL A 106 -7.41 -7.38 33.13
C VAL A 106 -6.31 -8.43 33.08
N ILE A 107 -5.12 -7.98 32.64
CA ILE A 107 -3.91 -8.80 32.69
C ILE A 107 -3.56 -8.88 34.14
N GLY A 108 -3.94 -9.99 34.79
CA GLY A 108 -3.47 -10.31 36.15
C GLY A 108 -1.94 -10.33 36.17
N ASN A 109 -1.34 -9.91 37.28
CA ASN A 109 0.11 -9.97 37.47
C ASN A 109 0.63 -11.37 37.11
N GLY A 110 1.44 -11.48 36.04
CA GLY A 110 2.02 -12.73 35.55
C GLY A 110 1.33 -13.39 34.37
N MET A 111 0.24 -12.82 33.81
CA MET A 111 -0.39 -13.34 32.60
C MET A 111 0.31 -12.74 31.36
N GLU A 112 0.55 -13.59 30.38
CA GLU A 112 1.11 -13.17 29.08
C GLU A 112 0.08 -12.31 28.31
N ASP A 113 0.56 -11.29 27.58
CA ASP A 113 -0.30 -10.46 26.73
C ASP A 113 -1.01 -11.32 25.67
N PRO A 114 -2.33 -11.22 25.50
CA PRO A 114 -3.11 -12.01 24.52
C PRO A 114 -2.59 -11.94 23.10
N ALA A 115 -1.90 -10.85 22.73
CA ALA A 115 -1.26 -10.71 21.43
C ALA A 115 -0.33 -11.88 21.11
N TYR A 116 0.35 -12.44 22.10
CA TYR A 116 1.28 -13.55 21.85
C TYR A 116 0.57 -14.82 21.40
N GLU A 117 -0.60 -15.15 21.97
CA GLU A 117 -1.37 -16.31 21.53
C GLU A 117 -1.93 -16.09 20.12
N ILE A 118 -2.46 -14.92 19.83
CA ILE A 118 -2.95 -14.56 18.49
C ILE A 118 -1.84 -14.69 17.45
N ILE A 119 -0.65 -14.19 17.77
CA ILE A 119 0.52 -14.30 16.88
C ILE A 119 0.97 -15.76 16.71
N ARG A 120 0.96 -16.58 17.77
CA ARG A 120 1.27 -18.02 17.66
C ARG A 120 0.30 -18.72 16.70
N GLN A 121 -0.99 -18.42 16.76
CA GLN A 121 -1.97 -18.98 15.86
C GLN A 121 -1.75 -18.50 14.42
N ALA A 122 -1.43 -17.21 14.21
CA ALA A 122 -1.08 -16.67 12.91
C ALA A 122 0.17 -17.35 12.32
N ILE A 123 1.20 -17.58 13.15
CA ILE A 123 2.42 -18.33 12.76
C ILE A 123 2.06 -19.76 12.32
N LYS A 124 1.23 -20.48 13.07
CA LYS A 124 0.77 -21.83 12.72
C LYS A 124 0.02 -21.86 11.39
N LYS A 125 -0.83 -20.86 11.12
CA LYS A 125 -1.63 -20.76 9.90
C LYS A 125 -0.86 -20.17 8.71
N ARG A 126 0.32 -19.63 8.93
CA ARG A 126 1.12 -18.94 7.91
C ARG A 126 1.32 -19.77 6.64
N SER A 127 1.78 -21.02 6.79
CA SER A 127 2.03 -21.91 5.65
C SER A 127 0.75 -22.22 4.87
N PHE A 128 -0.39 -22.35 5.55
CA PHE A 128 -1.68 -22.54 4.90
C PHE A 128 -2.01 -21.34 4.00
N TYR A 129 -1.97 -20.12 4.54
CA TYR A 129 -2.31 -18.91 3.77
C TYR A 129 -1.32 -18.63 2.65
N LYS A 130 -0.01 -18.83 2.89
CA LYS A 130 1.00 -18.73 1.84
C LYS A 130 0.72 -19.67 0.68
N ASN A 131 0.18 -20.87 0.97
CA ASN A 131 -0.02 -21.93 -0.01
C ASN A 131 -1.45 -22.08 -0.49
N GLN A 132 -2.38 -21.27 -0.01
CA GLN A 132 -3.81 -21.36 -0.32
C GLN A 132 -4.12 -21.20 -1.80
N VAL A 133 -3.34 -20.36 -2.51
CA VAL A 133 -3.55 -20.03 -3.91
C VAL A 133 -2.38 -20.54 -4.74
N ASN A 134 -2.66 -21.28 -5.81
CA ASN A 134 -1.64 -21.80 -6.72
C ASN A 134 -1.29 -20.81 -7.85
N ALA A 135 -2.27 -20.01 -8.26
CA ALA A 135 -2.09 -18.97 -9.26
C ALA A 135 -3.08 -17.84 -9.02
N PHE A 136 -2.66 -16.61 -9.27
CA PHE A 136 -3.54 -15.44 -9.25
C PHE A 136 -3.08 -14.39 -10.25
N GLN A 137 -4.00 -13.53 -10.61
CA GLN A 137 -3.73 -12.33 -11.38
C GLN A 137 -4.42 -11.16 -10.70
N CYS A 138 -3.72 -10.04 -10.57
CA CYS A 138 -4.27 -8.82 -10.01
C CYS A 138 -3.74 -7.58 -10.73
N GLN A 139 -4.51 -6.51 -10.71
CA GLN A 139 -4.00 -5.20 -11.06
C GLN A 139 -3.32 -4.61 -9.84
N VAL A 140 -2.13 -4.07 -10.03
CA VAL A 140 -1.34 -3.42 -8.99
C VAL A 140 -1.11 -1.96 -9.37
N TYR A 141 -1.28 -1.09 -8.42
CA TYR A 141 -0.86 0.28 -8.49
C TYR A 141 0.28 0.48 -7.50
N ILE A 142 1.41 0.95 -8.01
CA ILE A 142 2.61 1.19 -7.21
C ILE A 142 2.95 2.66 -7.29
N LYS A 143 3.07 3.28 -6.13
CA LYS A 143 3.61 4.62 -6.00
C LYS A 143 4.92 4.52 -5.23
N GLY A 144 6.01 4.82 -5.93
CA GLY A 144 7.35 4.94 -5.35
C GLY A 144 7.68 6.41 -5.13
N GLN A 145 8.21 6.75 -3.96
CA GLN A 145 8.71 8.09 -3.71
C GLN A 145 9.99 8.01 -2.87
N LEU A 146 10.95 8.85 -3.23
CA LEU A 146 12.17 9.05 -2.46
C LEU A 146 12.23 10.52 -2.06
N ARG A 147 12.25 10.75 -0.77
CA ARG A 147 12.33 12.09 -0.18
C ARG A 147 13.56 12.18 0.70
N LEU A 148 14.37 13.20 0.49
CA LEU A 148 15.41 13.59 1.44
C LEU A 148 14.78 14.44 2.53
N GLN A 149 15.12 14.14 3.78
CA GLN A 149 14.74 14.92 4.95
C GLN A 149 16.02 15.30 5.69
N ASP A 150 16.12 16.58 6.08
CA ASP A 150 17.23 17.10 6.89
C ASP A 150 18.64 16.74 6.39
N TYR A 151 18.82 16.74 5.06
CA TYR A 151 20.14 16.47 4.48
C TYR A 151 21.13 17.60 4.81
N PRO A 152 22.43 17.26 4.97
CA PRO A 152 23.45 18.25 5.25
C PRO A 152 23.62 19.22 4.07
N ALA A 153 23.88 20.51 4.37
CA ALA A 153 24.08 21.53 3.34
C ALA A 153 25.33 21.26 2.48
N THR A 154 26.26 20.47 3.01
CA THR A 154 27.49 20.08 2.32
C THR A 154 27.78 18.60 2.56
N ILE A 155 28.17 17.88 1.50
CA ILE A 155 28.67 16.50 1.55
C ILE A 155 30.09 16.52 0.98
N PHE A 156 31.05 16.00 1.74
CA PHE A 156 32.49 16.00 1.38
C PHE A 156 33.02 17.40 0.97
N GLY A 157 32.52 18.48 1.61
CA GLY A 157 32.95 19.85 1.33
C GLY A 157 32.32 20.49 0.09
N GLN A 158 31.43 19.77 -0.63
CA GLN A 158 30.67 20.28 -1.75
C GLN A 158 29.25 20.64 -1.29
N THR A 159 28.73 21.78 -1.71
CA THR A 159 27.36 22.18 -1.46
C THR A 159 26.39 21.22 -2.17
N VAL A 160 25.43 20.69 -1.44
CA VAL A 160 24.36 19.86 -2.02
C VAL A 160 23.37 20.81 -2.69
N ASP A 161 23.53 21.00 -3.99
CA ASP A 161 22.62 21.77 -4.83
C ASP A 161 21.98 20.87 -5.88
N PHE A 162 20.66 20.80 -5.88
CA PHE A 162 19.90 20.03 -6.85
C PHE A 162 19.53 20.83 -8.11
N ALA A 163 20.03 22.07 -8.21
CA ALA A 163 19.83 22.98 -9.35
C ALA A 163 18.36 23.30 -9.70
N ASP A 164 17.45 23.15 -8.74
CA ASP A 164 16.00 23.38 -8.92
C ASP A 164 15.48 24.64 -8.20
N GLY A 165 16.39 25.38 -7.56
CA GLY A 165 16.08 26.62 -6.82
C GLY A 165 15.33 26.41 -5.50
N ASP A 166 15.04 25.17 -5.10
CA ASP A 166 14.40 24.86 -3.83
C ASP A 166 15.45 24.72 -2.72
N THR A 167 15.40 25.63 -1.76
CA THR A 167 16.28 25.65 -0.58
C THR A 167 15.71 24.87 0.61
N SER A 168 14.57 24.20 0.46
CA SER A 168 13.97 23.42 1.53
C SER A 168 14.83 22.19 1.84
N LYS A 169 14.93 21.84 3.12
CA LYS A 169 15.63 20.61 3.57
C LYS A 169 14.81 19.33 3.35
N ASN A 170 13.60 19.45 2.82
CA ASN A 170 12.70 18.34 2.53
C ASN A 170 12.47 18.27 1.02
N LYS A 171 13.20 17.41 0.33
CA LYS A 171 13.19 17.36 -1.12
C LYS A 171 12.65 16.03 -1.66
N MET A 172 11.70 16.11 -2.58
CA MET A 172 11.27 14.95 -3.35
C MET A 172 12.27 14.75 -4.50
N ILE A 173 13.09 13.69 -4.41
CA ILE A 173 14.09 13.40 -5.46
C ILE A 173 13.48 12.54 -6.56
N TYR A 174 12.55 11.67 -6.20
CA TYR A 174 11.98 10.69 -7.10
C TYR A 174 10.52 10.43 -6.77
N LEU A 175 9.69 10.41 -7.79
CA LEU A 175 8.30 9.99 -7.73
C LEU A 175 8.02 9.11 -8.93
N SER A 176 7.47 7.93 -8.69
CA SER A 176 6.96 7.06 -9.74
C SER A 176 5.56 6.59 -9.45
N GLU A 177 4.78 6.43 -10.49
CA GLU A 177 3.46 5.80 -10.46
C GLU A 177 3.40 4.76 -11.55
N THR A 178 3.10 3.52 -11.21
CA THR A 178 3.04 2.41 -12.15
C THR A 178 1.74 1.64 -11.95
N ILE A 179 1.02 1.42 -13.04
CA ILE A 179 -0.12 0.51 -13.10
C ILE A 179 0.33 -0.71 -13.89
N ALA A 180 0.19 -1.88 -13.31
CA ALA A 180 0.58 -3.12 -13.95
C ALA A 180 -0.40 -4.25 -13.64
N THR A 181 -0.44 -5.24 -14.50
CA THR A 181 -1.04 -6.54 -14.22
C THR A 181 0.05 -7.46 -13.71
N TYR A 182 -0.09 -7.90 -12.46
CA TYR A 182 0.80 -8.88 -11.85
C TYR A 182 0.14 -10.25 -11.89
N SER A 183 0.83 -11.23 -12.46
CA SER A 183 0.40 -12.62 -12.52
C SER A 183 1.43 -13.49 -11.83
N PHE A 184 0.96 -14.36 -10.96
CA PHE A 184 1.77 -15.31 -10.22
C PHE A 184 1.25 -16.73 -10.42
N GLN A 185 2.15 -17.69 -10.57
CA GLN A 185 1.86 -19.12 -10.60
C GLN A 185 2.98 -19.88 -9.90
N LYS A 186 2.63 -20.71 -8.92
CA LYS A 186 3.59 -21.61 -8.28
C LYS A 186 4.33 -22.50 -9.27
N PRO A 187 5.60 -22.85 -9.00
CA PRO A 187 6.35 -22.52 -7.79
C PRO A 187 6.90 -21.08 -7.76
N GLU A 188 7.28 -20.48 -8.90
CA GLU A 188 7.97 -19.17 -8.93
C GLU A 188 7.79 -18.45 -10.27
N LYS A 189 6.72 -18.73 -11.01
CA LYS A 189 6.47 -18.02 -12.26
C LYS A 189 5.77 -16.70 -11.97
N GLU A 190 6.44 -15.62 -12.32
CA GLU A 190 5.92 -14.26 -12.21
C GLU A 190 5.90 -13.60 -13.59
N LYS A 191 4.84 -12.86 -13.86
CA LYS A 191 4.71 -12.02 -15.04
C LYS A 191 4.16 -10.67 -14.64
N VAL A 192 4.86 -9.63 -15.06
CA VAL A 192 4.45 -8.23 -14.87
C VAL A 192 4.21 -7.62 -16.23
N GLU A 193 3.02 -7.12 -16.45
CA GLU A 193 2.64 -6.37 -17.66
C GLU A 193 2.33 -4.94 -17.26
N VAL A 194 3.27 -4.04 -17.51
CA VAL A 194 3.11 -2.61 -17.21
C VAL A 194 2.14 -2.00 -18.21
N THR A 195 1.02 -1.49 -17.70
CA THR A 195 0.01 -0.80 -18.50
C THR A 195 0.32 0.69 -18.64
N SER A 196 0.81 1.31 -17.59
CA SER A 196 1.16 2.72 -17.54
C SER A 196 2.24 2.95 -16.50
N THR A 197 3.21 3.78 -16.83
CA THR A 197 4.20 4.26 -15.87
C THR A 197 4.44 5.75 -16.08
N ARG A 198 4.62 6.46 -14.98
CA ARG A 198 4.97 7.88 -14.96
C ARG A 198 6.08 8.07 -13.94
N VAL A 199 7.15 8.73 -14.33
CA VAL A 199 8.31 9.01 -13.49
C VAL A 199 8.62 10.50 -13.55
N SER A 200 8.89 11.13 -12.40
CA SER A 200 9.41 12.48 -12.30
C SER A 200 10.61 12.51 -11.34
N GLY A 201 11.59 13.34 -11.64
CA GLY A 201 12.86 13.43 -10.94
C GLY A 201 13.99 12.69 -11.64
N GLN A 202 15.17 12.63 -11.01
CA GLN A 202 16.32 11.91 -11.56
C GLN A 202 16.08 10.40 -11.47
N ALA A 203 15.84 9.78 -12.62
CA ALA A 203 15.45 8.37 -12.73
C ALA A 203 16.63 7.40 -12.80
N ASP A 204 17.86 7.91 -12.85
CA ASP A 204 19.06 7.10 -13.10
C ASP A 204 19.42 6.26 -11.88
N GLY A 205 18.89 5.04 -11.82
CA GLY A 205 19.35 3.98 -10.92
C GLY A 205 18.41 3.53 -9.79
N PHE A 206 17.32 4.23 -9.50
CA PHE A 206 16.37 3.81 -8.45
C PHE A 206 15.06 3.29 -9.04
N GLY A 207 15.09 2.07 -9.57
CA GLY A 207 13.91 1.41 -10.11
C GLY A 207 12.97 0.84 -9.05
N PHE A 208 12.28 1.68 -8.28
CA PHE A 208 11.15 1.23 -7.43
C PHE A 208 9.87 0.94 -8.23
N GLY A 209 9.95 0.99 -9.56
CA GLY A 209 8.79 0.85 -10.45
C GLY A 209 8.41 -0.58 -10.83
N SER A 210 9.21 -1.59 -10.49
CA SER A 210 8.84 -2.99 -10.75
C SER A 210 8.02 -3.54 -9.59
N PRO A 211 6.77 -3.97 -9.85
CA PRO A 211 5.99 -4.67 -8.84
C PRO A 211 6.73 -5.93 -8.41
N ARG A 212 6.93 -6.07 -7.10
CA ARG A 212 7.39 -7.30 -6.49
C ARG A 212 6.30 -7.85 -5.60
N TYR A 213 6.13 -9.14 -5.65
CA TYR A 213 5.26 -9.81 -4.70
C TYR A 213 5.92 -9.80 -3.32
N VAL A 214 5.35 -9.00 -2.41
CA VAL A 214 5.76 -8.94 -1.01
C VAL A 214 4.68 -9.61 -0.18
N THR A 215 5.04 -10.66 0.55
CA THR A 215 4.11 -11.33 1.45
C THR A 215 4.66 -11.45 2.85
N PHE A 216 3.88 -11.01 3.83
CA PHE A 216 4.23 -11.14 5.25
C PHE A 216 4.07 -12.58 5.77
N TYR A 217 3.59 -13.51 4.95
CA TYR A 217 3.59 -14.93 5.25
C TYR A 217 4.96 -15.60 5.00
N ASP A 218 5.93 -14.90 4.41
CA ASP A 218 7.33 -15.35 4.34
C ASP A 218 8.05 -15.13 5.67
N ASN A 219 9.11 -15.89 5.93
CA ASN A 219 9.97 -15.68 7.09
C ASN A 219 10.73 -14.37 6.96
N ASN A 220 11.34 -14.17 5.79
CA ASN A 220 12.10 -12.98 5.47
C ASN A 220 11.45 -12.28 4.27
N ILE A 221 11.14 -11.01 4.46
CA ILE A 221 10.49 -10.17 3.47
C ILE A 221 11.57 -9.47 2.68
N GLN A 222 11.65 -9.77 1.39
CA GLN A 222 12.62 -9.18 0.48
C GLN A 222 12.03 -7.96 -0.20
N ILE A 223 12.25 -6.77 0.34
CA ILE A 223 11.81 -5.50 -0.26
C ILE A 223 12.78 -5.12 -1.39
N SER A 224 14.07 -5.11 -1.11
CA SER A 224 15.14 -4.88 -2.08
C SER A 224 16.42 -5.53 -1.60
N LYS A 225 17.15 -6.20 -2.50
CA LYS A 225 18.47 -6.76 -2.19
C LYS A 225 19.49 -5.68 -1.84
N ALA A 226 19.34 -4.48 -2.42
CA ALA A 226 20.18 -3.33 -2.12
C ALA A 226 19.96 -2.77 -0.70
N LEU A 227 18.76 -2.95 -0.12
CA LEU A 227 18.48 -2.50 1.24
C LEU A 227 18.97 -3.51 2.27
N ASN A 228 18.70 -4.79 2.05
CA ASN A 228 19.19 -5.90 2.88
C ASN A 228 19.16 -7.20 2.08
N PRO A 229 20.34 -7.83 1.81
CA PRO A 229 20.42 -9.08 1.05
C PRO A 229 19.68 -10.25 1.72
N ARG A 230 19.56 -10.24 3.05
CA ARG A 230 18.86 -11.28 3.83
C ARG A 230 17.37 -11.04 3.97
N GLY A 231 16.90 -9.84 3.61
CA GLY A 231 15.52 -9.40 3.85
C GLY A 231 15.26 -9.05 5.31
N PHE A 232 14.00 -8.71 5.59
CA PHE A 232 13.52 -8.27 6.90
C PHE A 232 12.63 -9.34 7.50
N ILE A 233 12.82 -9.65 8.79
CA ILE A 233 12.08 -10.72 9.47
C ILE A 233 10.60 -10.32 9.60
N SER A 234 9.71 -11.19 9.15
CA SER A 234 8.26 -10.97 9.27
C SER A 234 7.81 -10.99 10.74
N PRO A 235 6.86 -10.12 11.13
CA PRO A 235 6.24 -10.19 12.46
C PRO A 235 5.50 -11.50 12.76
N ILE A 236 5.26 -12.34 11.76
CA ILE A 236 4.71 -13.69 11.92
C ILE A 236 5.65 -14.75 11.34
N ALA A 237 6.95 -14.47 11.26
CA ALA A 237 7.95 -15.48 10.92
C ALA A 237 7.90 -16.63 11.93
N GLU A 238 8.39 -17.80 11.56
CA GLU A 238 8.42 -19.00 12.42
C GLU A 238 9.05 -18.73 13.78
N ASN A 239 10.08 -17.91 13.81
CA ASN A 239 10.83 -17.53 15.00
C ASN A 239 10.58 -16.07 15.44
N ALA A 240 9.49 -15.44 14.98
CA ALA A 240 9.19 -14.02 15.20
C ALA A 240 9.15 -13.65 16.69
N LEU A 241 8.70 -14.58 17.57
CA LEU A 241 8.66 -14.37 19.01
C LEU A 241 10.02 -14.10 19.64
N ASN A 242 11.12 -14.45 18.98
CA ASN A 242 12.49 -14.15 19.44
C ASN A 242 12.92 -12.73 19.13
N PHE A 243 12.27 -12.09 18.14
CA PHE A 243 12.67 -10.81 17.57
C PHE A 243 11.76 -9.66 17.97
N TYR A 244 10.48 -9.95 18.28
CA TYR A 244 9.47 -8.93 18.51
C TYR A 244 8.81 -9.03 19.89
N HIS A 245 8.45 -7.87 20.41
CA HIS A 245 7.44 -7.73 21.46
C HIS A 245 6.09 -7.44 20.79
N TYR A 246 5.03 -8.04 21.35
CA TYR A 246 3.67 -7.85 20.89
C TYR A 246 2.82 -7.29 22.03
N LYS A 247 1.95 -6.34 21.70
CA LYS A 247 1.00 -5.77 22.65
C LYS A 247 -0.38 -5.71 21.99
N PHE A 248 -1.36 -6.30 22.65
CA PHE A 248 -2.75 -6.20 22.24
C PHE A 248 -3.25 -4.78 22.48
N MET A 249 -3.78 -4.15 21.43
CA MET A 249 -4.27 -2.78 21.46
C MET A 249 -5.79 -2.69 21.42
N GLY A 250 -6.48 -3.84 21.33
CA GLY A 250 -7.92 -3.94 21.20
C GLY A 250 -8.35 -4.66 19.93
N SER A 251 -9.64 -4.69 19.66
CA SER A 251 -10.19 -5.27 18.43
C SER A 251 -11.29 -4.38 17.85
N PHE A 252 -11.54 -4.54 16.56
CA PHE A 252 -12.62 -3.86 15.86
C PHE A 252 -13.34 -4.83 14.92
N THR A 253 -14.55 -4.48 14.52
CA THR A 253 -15.34 -5.30 13.60
C THR A 253 -15.39 -4.64 12.22
N GLU A 254 -15.06 -5.40 11.19
CA GLU A 254 -15.17 -4.99 9.79
C GLU A 254 -15.79 -6.11 8.97
N ASN A 255 -16.82 -5.79 8.18
CA ASN A 255 -17.57 -6.76 7.36
C ASN A 255 -18.02 -8.01 8.16
N GLY A 256 -18.45 -7.82 9.41
CA GLY A 256 -18.92 -8.89 10.31
C GLY A 256 -17.81 -9.77 10.91
N ARG A 257 -16.53 -9.44 10.68
CA ARG A 257 -15.39 -10.14 11.26
C ARG A 257 -14.74 -9.33 12.35
N LEU A 258 -14.38 -9.98 13.44
CA LEU A 258 -13.59 -9.38 14.50
C LEU A 258 -12.12 -9.39 14.10
N ILE A 259 -11.45 -8.26 14.29
CA ILE A 259 -10.06 -8.06 13.88
C ILE A 259 -9.27 -7.56 15.07
N ASN A 260 -8.23 -8.28 15.43
CA ASN A 260 -7.35 -7.96 16.53
C ASN A 260 -6.25 -7.00 16.08
N HIS A 261 -6.15 -5.87 16.76
CA HIS A 261 -5.13 -4.85 16.52
C HIS A 261 -3.95 -5.04 17.46
N ILE A 262 -2.79 -5.34 16.91
CA ILE A 262 -1.61 -5.73 17.67
C ILE A 262 -0.46 -4.81 17.32
N LYS A 263 0.13 -4.17 18.34
CA LYS A 263 1.38 -3.42 18.20
C LYS A 263 2.55 -4.37 18.16
N VAL A 264 3.45 -4.13 17.20
CA VAL A 264 4.69 -4.88 16.99
C VAL A 264 5.87 -3.96 17.26
N THR A 265 6.79 -4.39 18.11
CA THR A 265 7.98 -3.61 18.48
C THR A 265 9.20 -4.53 18.46
N PRO A 266 10.31 -4.16 17.79
CA PRO A 266 11.55 -4.91 17.85
C PRO A 266 12.09 -5.09 19.26
N LYS A 267 12.62 -6.27 19.58
CA LYS A 267 13.36 -6.51 20.82
C LYS A 267 14.73 -5.87 20.82
N ARG A 268 15.31 -5.69 19.61
CA ARG A 268 16.62 -5.08 19.40
C ARG A 268 16.55 -4.13 18.22
N SER A 269 17.02 -2.90 18.41
CA SER A 269 16.85 -1.82 17.43
C SER A 269 17.73 -1.96 16.18
N TYR A 270 18.86 -2.65 16.28
CA TYR A 270 19.84 -2.82 15.20
C TYR A 270 19.58 -4.00 14.26
N GLU A 271 18.55 -4.81 14.54
CA GLU A 271 18.18 -5.92 13.66
C GLU A 271 17.26 -5.45 12.53
N PRO A 272 17.25 -6.13 11.35
CA PRO A 272 16.40 -5.76 10.21
C PRO A 272 14.94 -6.14 10.48
N LEU A 273 14.28 -5.34 11.28
CA LEU A 273 12.94 -5.58 11.83
C LEU A 273 11.98 -4.45 11.51
N PHE A 274 10.70 -4.76 11.61
CA PHE A 274 9.60 -3.80 11.46
C PHE A 274 9.11 -3.30 12.83
N SER A 275 8.58 -2.09 12.85
CA SER A 275 7.82 -1.53 13.95
C SER A 275 6.49 -0.99 13.44
N GLY A 276 5.42 -1.13 14.23
CA GLY A 276 4.09 -0.64 13.85
C GLY A 276 2.98 -1.55 14.32
N TYR A 277 2.03 -1.87 13.43
CA TYR A 277 0.85 -2.63 13.77
C TYR A 277 0.57 -3.75 12.77
N ILE A 278 0.06 -4.86 13.27
CA ILE A 278 -0.49 -5.96 12.49
C ILE A 278 -1.91 -6.24 12.96
N ASN A 279 -2.81 -6.39 12.01
CA ASN A 279 -4.22 -6.70 12.24
C ASN A 279 -4.49 -8.14 11.83
N ILE A 280 -4.97 -8.95 12.77
CA ILE A 280 -5.23 -10.38 12.60
C ILE A 280 -6.72 -10.66 12.76
N VAL A 281 -7.33 -11.33 11.78
CA VAL A 281 -8.74 -11.76 11.85
C VAL A 281 -8.87 -12.85 12.90
N GLU A 282 -9.81 -12.64 13.84
CA GLU A 282 -10.14 -13.63 14.89
C GLU A 282 -10.62 -14.94 14.25
N ASP A 283 -10.31 -16.06 14.87
CA ASP A 283 -10.64 -17.43 14.46
C ASP A 283 -10.00 -17.90 13.15
N GLU A 284 -9.86 -17.01 12.15
CA GLU A 284 -9.17 -17.31 10.90
C GLU A 284 -7.65 -17.25 11.06
N TRP A 285 -7.13 -16.37 11.94
CA TRP A 285 -5.70 -16.13 12.19
C TRP A 285 -4.91 -15.67 10.96
N ARG A 286 -5.60 -15.10 9.97
CA ARG A 286 -4.97 -14.50 8.80
C ARG A 286 -4.69 -13.03 9.02
N ILE A 287 -3.69 -12.52 8.32
CA ILE A 287 -3.44 -11.09 8.28
C ILE A 287 -4.61 -10.42 7.56
N HIS A 288 -5.21 -9.43 8.21
CA HIS A 288 -6.16 -8.50 7.60
C HIS A 288 -5.41 -7.35 6.91
N SER A 289 -4.54 -6.68 7.65
CA SER A 289 -3.74 -5.57 7.17
C SER A 289 -2.49 -5.38 8.03
N VAL A 290 -1.53 -4.64 7.51
CA VAL A 290 -0.32 -4.24 8.23
C VAL A 290 -0.08 -2.74 8.03
N ASP A 291 0.40 -2.09 9.09
CA ASP A 291 0.94 -0.75 9.08
C ASP A 291 2.31 -0.81 9.76
N LEU A 292 3.33 -1.06 8.96
CA LEU A 292 4.66 -1.38 9.42
C LEU A 292 5.70 -0.50 8.72
N MET A 293 6.66 -0.03 9.48
CA MET A 293 7.80 0.71 8.99
C MET A 293 9.10 0.03 9.44
N LEU A 294 10.16 0.20 8.67
CA LEU A 294 11.50 -0.18 9.10
C LEU A 294 11.98 0.80 10.17
N THR A 295 12.64 0.30 11.20
CA THR A 295 13.22 1.17 12.22
C THR A 295 14.41 1.94 11.63
N LYS A 296 14.68 3.15 12.14
CA LYS A 296 15.80 4.00 11.67
C LYS A 296 17.16 3.32 11.82
N GLU A 297 17.27 2.39 12.75
CA GLU A 297 18.49 1.65 13.10
C GLU A 297 18.59 0.30 12.39
N SER A 298 17.51 -0.16 11.72
CA SER A 298 17.62 -1.30 10.81
C SER A 298 18.54 -0.88 9.69
N GLN A 299 19.80 -1.34 9.78
CA GLN A 299 20.89 -0.96 8.88
C GLN A 299 20.47 -1.21 7.43
N MET A 300 20.17 -0.12 6.74
CA MET A 300 20.18 -0.10 5.30
C MET A 300 21.65 0.02 4.89
N GLU A 301 22.20 -1.02 4.29
CA GLU A 301 23.52 -0.97 3.64
C GLU A 301 23.43 -0.09 2.38
N LEU A 302 23.10 1.21 2.56
CA LEU A 302 23.12 2.19 1.46
C LEU A 302 24.52 2.74 1.17
N ALA A 303 25.56 2.27 1.85
CA ALA A 303 26.85 2.94 1.88
C ALA A 303 28.06 2.11 1.46
N ASP A 304 27.91 0.92 0.90
CA ASP A 304 29.09 0.06 0.65
C ASP A 304 29.43 -0.18 -0.82
N THR A 305 29.12 0.77 -1.69
CA THR A 305 29.67 0.81 -3.06
C THR A 305 29.95 2.24 -3.49
N LEU A 306 30.95 2.84 -2.88
CA LEU A 306 31.72 3.94 -3.44
C LEU A 306 33.17 3.51 -3.61
#